data_88fa46cdd4cc7a7909745a999a1ee933
#
_entry.id   88fa46cdd4cc7a7909745a999a1ee933
#
_cell.length_a   1.000
_cell.length_b   1.000
_cell.length_c   1.000
_cell.angle_alpha   90.00
_cell.angle_beta   90.00
_cell.angle_gamma   90.00
#
_symmetry.space_group_name_H-M   'P 1'
#
loop_
_entity.id
_entity.type
_entity.pdbx_description
1 polymer ?
#
loop_
_entity_poly.entity_id
_entity_poly.type
_entity_poly.pdbx_seq_one_letter_code
_entity_poly.pdbx_strand_id
1 'polypeptide(L)'
;MADIPLRIVLVGKDIELRVVSLIVRAREIADDVVFLDLGSNDTTVELTEEVGCQTLHFSSVFDAVHLATFLKDSTLDAATTTLAIHVTDGWKLQDISLSINRARELWDIHISHHAEPSGGEQEAPLLLSGLEIRHIVMTKAGMDAMADVSIEGTSEDLDEGLRVRIVRGSNNVNIHQRESLATASKFAQLFYWMLESKHPLLLFGIPGVVLFILGYRLSGNIVGALEEINSTSIGVTLATIAMTLIGLFSIMVALILYIMGKQVEQIQSQYDWPSRT
;
A
#
# COMPACT_ATOMS: atom_id res chain seq x y z
N MET A 1 -5.61 25.10 -6.68
CA MET A 1 -6.14 24.63 -5.39
C MET A 1 -5.16 25.13 -4.37
N ALA A 2 -5.60 25.88 -3.35
CA ALA A 2 -4.72 26.32 -2.28
C ALA A 2 -4.23 25.05 -1.56
N ASP A 3 -2.93 24.93 -1.40
CA ASP A 3 -2.32 23.84 -0.60
C ASP A 3 -2.74 24.10 0.86
N ILE A 4 -3.68 23.30 1.35
CA ILE A 4 -4.11 23.36 2.75
C ILE A 4 -3.03 22.62 3.53
N PRO A 5 -2.31 23.30 4.48
CA PRO A 5 -1.29 22.64 5.26
C PRO A 5 -1.91 21.45 6.02
N LEU A 6 -1.41 20.25 5.70
CA LEU A 6 -1.87 18.99 6.24
C LEU A 6 -0.85 18.47 7.26
N ARG A 7 -1.34 18.15 8.46
CA ARG A 7 -0.58 17.36 9.44
C ARG A 7 -1.03 15.92 9.41
N ILE A 8 -0.08 14.99 9.37
CA ILE A 8 -0.35 13.56 9.56
C ILE A 8 0.13 13.13 10.94
N VAL A 9 -0.78 12.60 11.75
CA VAL A 9 -0.49 11.96 13.03
C VAL A 9 -0.57 10.45 12.83
N LEU A 10 0.58 9.80 12.85
CA LEU A 10 0.65 8.33 12.83
C LEU A 10 0.50 7.82 14.25
N VAL A 11 -0.53 7.05 14.52
CA VAL A 11 -0.83 6.52 15.86
C VAL A 11 -0.55 5.03 15.87
N GLY A 12 0.25 4.54 16.82
CA GLY A 12 0.58 3.12 16.86
C GLY A 12 1.25 2.67 18.15
N LYS A 13 1.34 1.35 18.27
CA LYS A 13 2.04 0.68 19.35
C LYS A 13 2.80 -0.51 18.77
N ASP A 14 4.06 -0.70 19.20
CA ASP A 14 4.92 -1.84 18.83
C ASP A 14 5.00 -2.05 17.31
N ILE A 15 5.33 -0.99 16.54
CA ILE A 15 5.39 -1.00 15.07
C ILE A 15 6.79 -0.78 14.51
N GLU A 16 7.84 -1.15 15.23
CA GLU A 16 9.26 -0.93 14.88
C GLU A 16 9.61 -1.28 13.44
N LEU A 17 9.09 -2.41 12.91
CA LEU A 17 9.40 -2.88 11.55
C LEU A 17 8.82 -2.00 10.44
N ARG A 18 7.89 -1.09 10.75
CA ARG A 18 7.14 -0.31 9.76
C ARG A 18 7.21 1.19 9.98
N VAL A 19 7.51 1.64 11.19
CA VAL A 19 7.40 3.06 11.58
C VAL A 19 8.21 3.97 10.66
N VAL A 20 9.44 3.62 10.34
CA VAL A 20 10.32 4.42 9.47
C VAL A 20 9.73 4.58 8.06
N SER A 21 9.26 3.48 7.46
CA SER A 21 8.65 3.52 6.12
C SER A 21 7.36 4.33 6.08
N LEU A 22 6.59 4.29 7.18
CA LEU A 22 5.35 5.07 7.33
C LEU A 22 5.65 6.56 7.43
N ILE A 23 6.63 6.96 8.25
CA ILE A 23 7.05 8.35 8.40
C ILE A 23 7.58 8.92 7.07
N VAL A 24 8.47 8.17 6.40
CA VAL A 24 9.01 8.59 5.09
C VAL A 24 7.88 8.79 4.09
N ARG A 25 6.94 7.83 4.02
CA ARG A 25 5.81 7.94 3.11
C ARG A 25 4.86 9.09 3.46
N ALA A 26 4.63 9.35 4.75
CA ALA A 26 3.80 10.45 5.19
C ALA A 26 4.44 11.81 4.84
N ARG A 27 5.77 11.95 4.98
CA ARG A 27 6.52 13.17 4.62
C ARG A 27 6.54 13.50 3.13
N GLU A 28 6.32 12.53 2.26
CA GLU A 28 6.16 12.81 0.83
C GLU A 28 4.86 13.58 0.51
N ILE A 29 3.92 13.61 1.44
CA ILE A 29 2.54 14.04 1.18
C ILE A 29 2.09 15.17 2.10
N ALA A 30 2.65 15.25 3.31
CA ALA A 30 2.31 16.24 4.32
C ALA A 30 3.55 17.00 4.77
N ASP A 31 3.36 18.29 5.06
CA ASP A 31 4.43 19.17 5.52
C ASP A 31 4.84 18.86 6.97
N ASP A 32 3.89 18.34 7.76
CA ASP A 32 4.09 18.05 9.17
C ASP A 32 3.65 16.60 9.48
N VAL A 33 4.58 15.82 10.06
CA VAL A 33 4.35 14.42 10.43
C VAL A 33 4.76 14.21 11.88
N VAL A 34 3.82 13.74 12.69
CA VAL A 34 3.98 13.46 14.12
C VAL A 34 3.67 12.01 14.38
N PHE A 35 4.43 11.36 15.24
CA PHE A 35 4.13 10.03 15.74
C PHE A 35 3.49 10.11 17.14
N LEU A 36 2.36 9.44 17.31
CA LEU A 36 1.66 9.31 18.59
C LEU A 36 1.82 7.89 19.10
N ASP A 37 2.64 7.74 20.12
CA ASP A 37 2.92 6.45 20.74
C ASP A 37 1.86 6.07 21.78
N LEU A 38 1.26 4.89 21.63
CA LEU A 38 0.28 4.32 22.56
C LEU A 38 0.93 3.45 23.66
N GLY A 39 2.20 3.71 23.98
CA GLY A 39 2.97 2.97 24.97
C GLY A 39 3.66 1.74 24.38
N SER A 40 4.52 1.93 23.40
CA SER A 40 5.37 0.91 22.81
C SER A 40 6.40 0.39 23.80
N ASN A 41 6.68 -0.90 23.70
CA ASN A 41 7.71 -1.58 24.50
C ASN A 41 8.91 -2.04 23.67
N ASP A 42 8.82 -1.85 22.34
CA ASP A 42 9.86 -2.17 21.36
C ASP A 42 10.70 -0.92 21.02
N THR A 43 11.51 -0.99 19.96
CA THR A 43 12.35 0.11 19.48
C THR A 43 11.60 1.16 18.64
N THR A 44 10.26 1.13 18.59
CA THR A 44 9.45 2.06 17.78
C THR A 44 9.78 3.52 18.07
N VAL A 45 9.83 3.92 19.36
CA VAL A 45 10.08 5.31 19.76
C VAL A 45 11.49 5.74 19.38
N GLU A 46 12.50 4.92 19.63
CA GLU A 46 13.90 5.19 19.28
C GLU A 46 14.04 5.41 17.76
N LEU A 47 13.43 4.56 16.94
CA LEU A 47 13.46 4.68 15.49
C LEU A 47 12.75 5.94 14.99
N THR A 48 11.67 6.39 15.65
CA THR A 48 10.99 7.63 15.27
C THR A 48 11.86 8.86 15.57
N GLU A 49 12.60 8.85 16.67
CA GLU A 49 13.54 9.93 17.04
C GLU A 49 14.74 9.94 16.09
N GLU A 50 15.30 8.78 15.72
CA GLU A 50 16.41 8.68 14.77
C GLU A 50 16.07 9.28 13.39
N VAL A 51 14.84 9.11 12.92
CA VAL A 51 14.37 9.74 11.67
C VAL A 51 13.98 11.19 11.85
N GLY A 52 14.16 11.78 13.05
CA GLY A 52 13.81 13.16 13.37
C GLY A 52 12.30 13.41 13.26
N CYS A 53 11.45 12.45 13.65
CA CYS A 53 10.01 12.62 13.75
C CYS A 53 9.66 13.03 15.18
N GLN A 54 8.79 14.05 15.30
CA GLN A 54 8.29 14.42 16.62
C GLN A 54 7.43 13.30 17.18
N THR A 55 7.76 12.81 18.38
CA THR A 55 7.03 11.75 19.06
C THR A 55 6.29 12.32 20.26
N LEU A 56 5.01 11.99 20.38
CA LEU A 56 4.16 12.32 21.50
C LEU A 56 3.68 11.03 22.18
N HIS A 57 3.66 10.99 23.50
CA HIS A 57 3.15 9.84 24.25
C HIS A 57 1.70 10.06 24.64
N PHE A 58 0.85 9.09 24.29
CA PHE A 58 -0.57 9.14 24.58
C PHE A 58 -0.95 8.03 25.55
N SER A 59 -1.37 8.41 26.76
CA SER A 59 -1.66 7.48 27.86
C SER A 59 -3.16 7.27 28.11
N SER A 60 -4.01 8.01 27.41
CA SER A 60 -5.48 7.88 27.53
C SER A 60 -6.04 6.79 26.63
N VAL A 61 -7.35 6.52 26.76
CA VAL A 61 -8.06 5.63 25.83
C VAL A 61 -8.05 6.26 24.44
N PHE A 62 -7.68 5.45 23.44
CA PHE A 62 -7.59 5.96 22.07
C PHE A 62 -8.98 5.99 21.40
N ASP A 63 -9.64 7.14 21.50
CA ASP A 63 -10.92 7.47 20.87
C ASP A 63 -10.91 8.90 20.31
N ALA A 64 -12.01 9.31 19.66
CA ALA A 64 -12.07 10.59 18.96
C ALA A 64 -12.00 11.80 19.93
N VAL A 65 -12.65 11.73 21.06
CA VAL A 65 -12.74 12.83 22.04
C VAL A 65 -11.41 13.03 22.75
N HIS A 66 -10.83 11.94 23.28
CA HIS A 66 -9.55 12.01 23.98
C HIS A 66 -8.40 12.40 23.01
N LEU A 67 -8.42 11.91 21.79
CA LEU A 67 -7.44 12.31 20.78
C LEU A 67 -7.55 13.79 20.45
N ALA A 68 -8.75 14.31 20.21
CA ALA A 68 -8.95 15.74 19.91
C ALA A 68 -8.51 16.62 21.07
N THR A 69 -8.88 16.27 22.30
CA THR A 69 -8.45 16.99 23.52
C THR A 69 -6.93 16.99 23.66
N PHE A 70 -6.29 15.83 23.47
CA PHE A 70 -4.83 15.73 23.55
C PHE A 70 -4.13 16.57 22.48
N LEU A 71 -4.61 16.54 21.23
CA LEU A 71 -4.02 17.33 20.14
C LEU A 71 -4.24 18.83 20.33
N LYS A 72 -5.38 19.25 20.88
CA LYS A 72 -5.69 20.64 21.23
C LYS A 72 -4.75 21.17 22.30
N ASP A 73 -4.45 20.37 23.33
CA ASP A 73 -3.59 20.74 24.46
C ASP A 73 -2.09 20.56 24.16
N SER A 74 -1.76 19.90 23.05
CA SER A 74 -0.38 19.65 22.67
C SER A 74 0.33 20.94 22.22
N THR A 75 1.67 20.95 22.31
CA THR A 75 2.53 22.04 21.84
C THR A 75 2.65 22.14 20.33
N LEU A 76 1.79 21.43 19.60
CA LEU A 76 1.79 21.42 18.15
C LEU A 76 1.22 22.74 17.61
N ASP A 77 1.90 23.32 16.63
CA ASP A 77 1.38 24.49 15.93
C ASP A 77 0.00 24.20 15.32
N ALA A 78 -0.87 25.19 15.30
CA ALA A 78 -2.22 25.06 14.79
C ALA A 78 -2.21 24.76 13.28
N ALA A 79 -2.14 23.47 12.93
CA ALA A 79 -2.34 23.03 11.55
C ALA A 79 -3.78 23.27 11.12
N THR A 80 -3.98 23.56 9.85
CA THR A 80 -5.31 23.82 9.31
C THR A 80 -6.15 22.53 9.24
N THR A 81 -5.51 21.40 8.97
CA THR A 81 -6.17 20.08 8.92
C THR A 81 -5.25 19.02 9.49
N THR A 82 -5.77 18.18 10.36
CA THR A 82 -5.07 17.05 10.97
C THR A 82 -5.71 15.75 10.55
N LEU A 83 -4.91 14.83 10.00
CA LEU A 83 -5.28 13.46 9.70
C LEU A 83 -4.56 12.53 10.68
N ALA A 84 -5.28 11.94 11.62
CA ALA A 84 -4.73 10.89 12.48
C ALA A 84 -5.08 9.50 11.92
N ILE A 85 -4.08 8.62 11.84
CA ILE A 85 -4.18 7.27 11.28
C ILE A 85 -3.73 6.27 12.32
N HIS A 86 -4.63 5.36 12.72
CA HIS A 86 -4.30 4.27 13.62
C HIS A 86 -3.68 3.09 12.84
N VAL A 87 -2.40 2.86 13.09
CA VAL A 87 -1.62 1.80 12.45
C VAL A 87 -1.75 0.51 13.25
N THR A 88 -2.65 -0.36 12.81
CA THR A 88 -2.82 -1.72 13.35
C THR A 88 -2.09 -2.75 12.51
N ASP A 89 -2.03 -4.03 12.96
CA ASP A 89 -1.35 -5.10 12.23
C ASP A 89 -1.87 -5.33 10.81
N GLY A 90 -3.16 -5.15 10.60
CA GLY A 90 -3.80 -5.30 9.28
C GLY A 90 -3.63 -4.10 8.35
N TRP A 91 -3.07 -2.99 8.84
CA TRP A 91 -2.94 -1.75 8.10
C TRP A 91 -1.74 -1.81 7.13
N LYS A 92 -1.92 -1.30 5.92
CA LYS A 92 -0.91 -1.37 4.85
C LYS A 92 -0.45 0.03 4.42
N LEU A 93 0.80 0.14 3.98
CA LEU A 93 1.38 1.41 3.51
C LEU A 93 0.57 2.10 2.40
N GLN A 94 -0.09 1.33 1.54
CA GLN A 94 -0.98 1.86 0.50
C GLN A 94 -2.24 2.54 1.05
N ASP A 95 -2.64 2.23 2.29
CA ASP A 95 -3.85 2.79 2.92
C ASP A 95 -3.65 4.27 3.30
N ILE A 96 -2.40 4.74 3.40
CA ILE A 96 -2.08 6.18 3.57
C ILE A 96 -2.76 7.00 2.47
N SER A 97 -2.58 6.61 1.22
CA SER A 97 -3.11 7.37 0.07
C SER A 97 -4.63 7.46 0.09
N LEU A 98 -5.32 6.41 0.57
CA LEU A 98 -6.76 6.40 0.73
C LEU A 98 -7.22 7.35 1.84
N SER A 99 -6.53 7.33 2.99
CA SER A 99 -6.84 8.20 4.13
C SER A 99 -6.59 9.68 3.80
N ILE A 100 -5.54 9.99 3.03
CA ILE A 100 -5.23 11.35 2.58
C ILE A 100 -6.30 11.91 1.65
N ASN A 101 -6.85 11.09 0.76
CA ASN A 101 -7.96 11.54 -0.09
C ASN A 101 -9.15 12.03 0.75
N ARG A 102 -9.37 11.44 1.94
CA ARG A 102 -10.40 11.89 2.88
C ARG A 102 -10.04 13.23 3.53
N ALA A 103 -8.76 13.48 3.80
CA ALA A 103 -8.31 14.77 4.33
C ALA A 103 -8.45 15.94 3.32
N ARG A 104 -8.52 15.62 2.03
CA ARG A 104 -8.75 16.60 0.96
C ARG A 104 -10.23 16.90 0.70
N GLU A 105 -11.13 16.10 1.26
CA GLU A 105 -12.57 16.38 1.21
C GLU A 105 -12.90 17.55 2.16
N LEU A 106 -14.00 18.26 1.88
CA LEU A 106 -14.40 19.45 2.64
C LEU A 106 -15.19 19.09 3.92
N TRP A 107 -14.70 18.13 4.70
CA TRP A 107 -15.27 17.76 5.99
C TRP A 107 -14.54 18.48 7.13
N ASP A 108 -15.29 18.95 8.11
CA ASP A 108 -14.70 19.51 9.32
C ASP A 108 -14.30 18.41 10.31
N ILE A 109 -15.11 17.34 10.34
CA ILE A 109 -14.81 16.10 11.04
C ILE A 109 -15.15 14.92 10.13
N HIS A 110 -14.20 14.03 9.87
CA HIS A 110 -14.44 12.76 9.21
C HIS A 110 -13.86 11.62 10.03
N ILE A 111 -14.68 10.73 10.55
CA ILE A 111 -14.27 9.58 11.36
C ILE A 111 -14.54 8.30 10.59
N SER A 112 -13.54 7.46 10.45
CA SER A 112 -13.67 6.07 10.03
C SER A 112 -13.37 5.16 11.22
N HIS A 113 -14.34 4.35 11.63
CA HIS A 113 -14.20 3.45 12.77
C HIS A 113 -14.34 1.98 12.37
N HIS A 114 -13.82 1.09 13.20
CA HIS A 114 -14.01 -0.34 13.01
C HIS A 114 -15.49 -0.72 13.25
N ALA A 115 -15.98 -1.67 12.45
CA ALA A 115 -17.29 -2.25 12.70
C ALA A 115 -17.19 -3.21 13.87
N GLU A 116 -17.93 -3.00 14.95
CA GLU A 116 -18.07 -4.03 15.97
C GLU A 116 -18.68 -5.32 15.39
N PRO A 117 -18.20 -6.50 15.79
CA PRO A 117 -18.70 -7.78 15.29
C PRO A 117 -20.14 -8.13 15.74
N SER A 118 -20.72 -7.36 16.65
CA SER A 118 -22.09 -7.57 17.12
C SER A 118 -23.08 -7.13 16.04
N GLY A 119 -23.58 -8.13 15.29
CA GLY A 119 -24.54 -7.98 14.20
C GLY A 119 -25.96 -7.61 14.63
N GLY A 120 -26.14 -6.56 15.41
CA GLY A 120 -27.42 -5.92 15.69
C GLY A 120 -27.48 -4.58 14.97
N GLU A 121 -28.48 -4.35 14.15
CA GLU A 121 -28.94 -3.01 13.77
C GLU A 121 -29.41 -2.31 15.06
N GLN A 122 -28.46 -1.78 15.84
CA GLN A 122 -28.84 -0.96 16.98
C GLN A 122 -28.94 0.48 16.50
N GLU A 123 -30.17 0.99 16.55
CA GLU A 123 -30.51 2.43 16.44
C GLU A 123 -30.05 3.23 17.67
N ALA A 124 -29.12 2.70 18.47
CA ALA A 124 -28.57 3.44 19.58
C ALA A 124 -27.65 4.56 19.08
N PRO A 125 -27.74 5.78 19.64
CA PRO A 125 -26.86 6.87 19.27
C PRO A 125 -25.40 6.46 19.46
N LEU A 126 -24.58 6.75 18.47
CA LEU A 126 -23.18 6.33 18.42
C LEU A 126 -22.37 7.24 19.35
N LEU A 127 -21.86 6.71 20.45
CA LEU A 127 -21.01 7.43 21.38
C LEU A 127 -19.63 7.69 20.74
N LEU A 128 -19.19 8.95 20.72
CA LEU A 128 -17.91 9.34 20.09
C LEU A 128 -16.70 8.83 20.87
N SER A 129 -16.80 8.67 22.18
CA SER A 129 -15.76 8.15 23.07
C SER A 129 -15.61 6.62 23.02
N GLY A 130 -16.54 5.88 22.41
CA GLY A 130 -16.48 4.42 22.30
C GLY A 130 -16.04 3.93 20.92
N LEU A 131 -15.69 4.83 20.01
CA LEU A 131 -15.36 4.47 18.65
C LEU A 131 -13.90 4.01 18.51
N GLU A 132 -13.69 2.78 18.08
CA GLU A 132 -12.38 2.31 17.68
C GLU A 132 -12.00 2.92 16.32
N ILE A 133 -11.19 3.97 16.35
CA ILE A 133 -10.84 4.79 15.19
C ILE A 133 -9.83 4.06 14.29
N ARG A 134 -10.10 4.03 12.98
CA ARG A 134 -9.12 3.68 11.96
C ARG A 134 -8.35 4.89 11.46
N HIS A 135 -9.07 5.94 11.12
CA HIS A 135 -8.52 7.25 10.83
C HIS A 135 -9.56 8.33 11.11
N ILE A 136 -9.07 9.49 11.48
CA ILE A 136 -9.90 10.67 11.70
C ILE A 136 -9.25 11.87 11.01
N VAL A 137 -10.08 12.67 10.34
CA VAL A 137 -9.70 13.97 9.80
C VAL A 137 -10.42 15.02 10.59
N MET A 138 -9.70 16.04 11.05
CA MET A 138 -10.25 17.17 11.77
C MET A 138 -9.65 18.47 11.24
N THR A 139 -10.50 19.44 10.90
CA THR A 139 -10.08 20.85 10.80
C THR A 139 -9.85 21.40 12.19
N LYS A 140 -9.26 22.59 12.31
CA LYS A 140 -9.10 23.26 13.61
C LYS A 140 -10.46 23.42 14.32
N ALA A 141 -11.47 23.88 13.61
CA ALA A 141 -12.82 24.04 14.17
C ALA A 141 -13.43 22.70 14.61
N GLY A 142 -13.23 21.65 13.78
CA GLY A 142 -13.69 20.30 14.13
C GLY A 142 -12.97 19.71 15.34
N MET A 143 -11.67 19.98 15.50
CA MET A 143 -10.89 19.52 16.65
C MET A 143 -11.32 20.25 17.94
N ASP A 144 -11.53 21.55 17.87
CA ASP A 144 -12.00 22.34 19.00
C ASP A 144 -13.39 21.87 19.46
N ALA A 145 -14.30 21.68 18.53
CA ALA A 145 -15.64 21.17 18.82
C ALA A 145 -15.63 19.74 19.39
N MET A 146 -14.80 18.85 18.82
CA MET A 146 -14.69 17.48 19.32
C MET A 146 -14.09 17.41 20.73
N ALA A 147 -13.13 18.28 21.05
CA ALA A 147 -12.53 18.34 22.39
C ALA A 147 -13.49 18.87 23.45
N ASP A 148 -14.47 19.67 23.04
CA ASP A 148 -15.48 20.25 23.97
C ASP A 148 -16.70 19.30 24.17
N VAL A 149 -16.78 18.20 23.42
CA VAL A 149 -17.83 17.18 23.60
C VAL A 149 -17.63 16.41 24.90
N SER A 150 -18.71 16.11 25.61
CA SER A 150 -18.66 15.26 26.81
C SER A 150 -18.30 13.81 26.47
N ILE A 151 -17.79 13.05 27.44
CA ILE A 151 -17.43 11.62 27.26
C ILE A 151 -18.66 10.78 26.82
N GLU A 152 -19.86 11.17 27.20
CA GLU A 152 -21.11 10.50 26.79
C GLU A 152 -21.71 11.14 25.53
N GLY A 153 -21.00 12.04 24.87
CA GLY A 153 -21.48 12.78 23.72
C GLY A 153 -21.56 11.94 22.45
N THR A 154 -22.53 12.31 21.65
CA THR A 154 -22.86 11.70 20.37
C THR A 154 -22.55 12.67 19.22
N SER A 155 -22.74 12.22 17.98
CA SER A 155 -22.61 13.11 16.81
C SER A 155 -23.61 14.25 16.79
N GLU A 156 -24.72 14.13 17.54
CA GLU A 156 -25.77 15.16 17.63
C GLU A 156 -25.39 16.32 18.56
N ASP A 157 -24.41 16.10 19.44
CA ASP A 157 -23.91 17.10 20.37
C ASP A 157 -22.85 18.02 19.72
N LEU A 158 -22.46 17.74 18.49
CA LEU A 158 -21.54 18.59 17.72
C LEU A 158 -22.32 19.79 17.12
N ASP A 159 -21.64 20.92 16.96
CA ASP A 159 -22.21 22.13 16.38
C ASP A 159 -22.82 21.86 15.00
N GLU A 160 -24.09 22.26 14.80
CA GLU A 160 -24.82 22.12 13.54
C GLU A 160 -24.14 22.80 12.35
N GLY A 161 -23.26 23.77 12.59
CA GLY A 161 -22.47 24.46 11.56
C GLY A 161 -21.34 23.61 10.98
N LEU A 162 -20.96 22.50 11.61
CA LEU A 162 -19.85 21.66 11.19
C LEU A 162 -20.31 20.55 10.23
N ARG A 163 -19.50 20.29 9.21
CA ARG A 163 -19.72 19.19 8.29
C ARG A 163 -19.08 17.92 8.87
N VAL A 164 -19.90 17.11 9.51
CA VAL A 164 -19.49 15.87 10.18
C VAL A 164 -19.84 14.66 9.31
N ARG A 165 -18.93 13.71 9.20
CA ARG A 165 -19.13 12.43 8.53
C ARG A 165 -18.53 11.31 9.35
N ILE A 166 -19.36 10.38 9.81
CA ILE A 166 -18.93 9.17 10.49
C ILE A 166 -19.22 7.98 9.57
N VAL A 167 -18.18 7.20 9.27
CA VAL A 167 -18.25 6.07 8.33
C VAL A 167 -17.80 4.81 9.03
N ARG A 168 -18.63 3.80 8.96
CA ARG A 168 -18.26 2.45 9.37
C ARG A 168 -17.29 1.88 8.35
N GLY A 169 -16.05 1.65 8.74
CA GLY A 169 -15.08 0.97 7.90
C GLY A 169 -15.53 -0.46 7.64
N SER A 170 -15.61 -0.89 6.40
CA SER A 170 -15.77 -2.31 6.12
C SER A 170 -14.55 -3.03 6.68
N ASN A 171 -14.76 -4.02 7.54
CA ASN A 171 -13.71 -4.97 7.83
C ASN A 171 -13.22 -5.50 6.48
N ASN A 172 -11.91 -5.47 6.26
CA ASN A 172 -11.34 -6.16 5.13
C ASN A 172 -11.85 -7.59 5.22
N VAL A 173 -12.85 -7.90 4.41
CA VAL A 173 -13.27 -9.28 4.22
C VAL A 173 -11.99 -9.94 3.77
N ASN A 174 -11.41 -10.77 4.61
CA ASN A 174 -10.35 -11.69 4.22
C ASN A 174 -11.00 -12.57 3.16
N ILE A 175 -10.95 -12.09 1.91
CA ILE A 175 -11.27 -12.93 0.77
C ILE A 175 -10.26 -14.05 0.92
N HIS A 176 -10.71 -15.21 1.35
CA HIS A 176 -9.95 -16.45 1.26
C HIS A 176 -9.53 -16.51 -0.20
N GLN A 177 -8.33 -16.00 -0.48
CA GLN A 177 -7.73 -16.14 -1.80
C GLN A 177 -7.71 -17.64 -2.03
N ARG A 178 -8.52 -18.10 -2.97
CA ARG A 178 -8.49 -19.49 -3.40
C ARG A 178 -7.02 -19.86 -3.59
N GLU A 179 -6.61 -21.01 -3.10
CA GLU A 179 -5.20 -21.46 -3.15
C GLU A 179 -4.58 -21.32 -4.54
N SER A 180 -5.40 -21.38 -5.60
CA SER A 180 -5.00 -21.10 -6.98
C SER A 180 -4.48 -19.68 -7.21
N LEU A 181 -5.05 -18.66 -6.54
CA LEU A 181 -4.58 -17.28 -6.62
C LEU A 181 -3.31 -17.07 -5.78
N ALA A 182 -3.18 -17.75 -4.65
CA ALA A 182 -1.96 -17.71 -3.85
C ALA A 182 -0.77 -18.34 -4.62
N THR A 183 -1.03 -19.42 -5.37
CA THR A 183 -0.01 -20.03 -6.23
C THR A 183 0.32 -19.12 -7.41
N ALA A 184 -0.68 -18.51 -8.06
CA ALA A 184 -0.46 -17.54 -9.14
C ALA A 184 0.32 -16.29 -8.64
N SER A 185 0.03 -15.81 -7.41
CA SER A 185 0.77 -14.68 -6.83
C SER A 185 2.22 -15.04 -6.49
N LYS A 186 2.48 -16.27 -6.02
CA LYS A 186 3.85 -16.78 -5.82
C LYS A 186 4.61 -16.90 -7.14
N PHE A 187 3.96 -17.37 -8.19
CA PHE A 187 4.54 -17.38 -9.54
C PHE A 187 4.81 -15.96 -10.04
N ALA A 188 3.88 -15.02 -9.85
CA ALA A 188 4.07 -13.62 -10.22
C ALA A 188 5.21 -12.97 -9.42
N GLN A 189 5.32 -13.24 -8.12
CA GLN A 189 6.43 -12.79 -7.28
C GLN A 189 7.78 -13.38 -7.70
N LEU A 190 7.82 -14.69 -8.01
CA LEU A 190 9.01 -15.36 -8.52
C LEU A 190 9.41 -14.78 -9.89
N PHE A 191 8.43 -14.52 -10.75
CA PHE A 191 8.61 -13.92 -12.06
C PHE A 191 9.09 -12.46 -11.95
N TYR A 192 8.52 -11.69 -11.03
CA TYR A 192 8.96 -10.32 -10.73
C TYR A 192 10.39 -10.31 -10.17
N TRP A 193 10.69 -11.19 -9.20
CA TRP A 193 12.04 -11.31 -8.62
C TRP A 193 13.07 -11.79 -9.65
N MET A 194 12.67 -12.67 -10.57
CA MET A 194 13.51 -13.10 -11.69
C MET A 194 13.75 -12.00 -12.74
N LEU A 195 12.77 -11.11 -12.95
CA LEU A 195 12.92 -9.92 -13.80
C LEU A 195 13.82 -8.86 -13.16
N GLU A 196 13.75 -8.70 -11.85
CA GLU A 196 14.58 -7.79 -11.07
C GLU A 196 16.01 -8.33 -10.87
N SER A 197 16.18 -9.66 -10.78
CA SER A 197 17.50 -10.28 -10.87
C SER A 197 18.08 -10.01 -12.25
N LYS A 198 19.27 -9.41 -12.31
CA LYS A 198 19.99 -8.87 -13.49
C LYS A 198 20.21 -9.85 -14.67
N HIS A 199 19.40 -10.89 -14.81
CA HIS A 199 19.59 -11.94 -15.83
C HIS A 199 18.32 -12.30 -16.61
N PRO A 200 17.64 -11.34 -17.29
CA PRO A 200 16.48 -11.65 -18.12
C PRO A 200 16.81 -12.60 -19.28
N LEU A 201 18.09 -12.64 -19.66
CA LEU A 201 18.62 -13.50 -20.71
C LEU A 201 18.57 -14.98 -20.33
N LEU A 202 18.74 -15.32 -19.03
CA LEU A 202 18.60 -16.69 -18.54
C LEU A 202 17.14 -17.14 -18.52
N LEU A 203 16.21 -16.25 -18.15
CA LEU A 203 14.80 -16.58 -17.99
C LEU A 203 14.11 -16.86 -19.33
N PHE A 204 14.34 -16.03 -20.32
CA PHE A 204 13.70 -16.14 -21.64
C PHE A 204 14.61 -16.72 -22.71
N GLY A 205 15.94 -16.48 -22.60
CA GLY A 205 16.90 -16.91 -23.56
C GLY A 205 17.11 -18.41 -23.57
N ILE A 206 17.33 -19.03 -22.39
CA ILE A 206 17.55 -20.50 -22.33
C ILE A 206 16.32 -21.31 -22.76
N PRO A 207 15.11 -21.08 -22.23
CA PRO A 207 13.91 -21.77 -22.71
C PRO A 207 13.61 -21.49 -24.17
N GLY A 208 13.88 -20.25 -24.64
CA GLY A 208 13.72 -19.89 -26.04
C GLY A 208 14.62 -20.67 -26.97
N VAL A 209 15.89 -20.80 -26.63
CA VAL A 209 16.87 -21.60 -27.41
C VAL A 209 16.50 -23.08 -27.40
N VAL A 210 16.09 -23.62 -26.24
CA VAL A 210 15.67 -25.03 -26.13
C VAL A 210 14.44 -25.30 -27.02
N LEU A 211 13.43 -24.44 -26.94
CA LEU A 211 12.22 -24.57 -27.77
C LEU A 211 12.53 -24.43 -29.26
N PHE A 212 13.42 -23.50 -29.61
CA PHE A 212 13.83 -23.30 -30.99
C PHE A 212 14.54 -24.55 -31.55
N ILE A 213 15.50 -25.10 -30.80
CA ILE A 213 16.25 -26.31 -31.22
C ILE A 213 15.32 -27.53 -31.32
N LEU A 214 14.40 -27.69 -30.34
CA LEU A 214 13.42 -28.77 -30.39
C LEU A 214 12.48 -28.64 -31.58
N GLY A 215 11.95 -27.44 -31.84
CA GLY A 215 11.15 -27.14 -33.00
C GLY A 215 11.88 -27.39 -34.31
N TYR A 216 13.14 -26.95 -34.41
CA TYR A 216 13.96 -27.18 -35.60
C TYR A 216 14.27 -28.66 -35.83
N ARG A 217 14.60 -29.44 -34.80
CA ARG A 217 14.80 -30.89 -34.92
C ARG A 217 13.55 -31.65 -35.34
N LEU A 218 12.41 -31.27 -34.77
CA LEU A 218 11.11 -31.84 -35.17
C LEU A 218 10.77 -31.49 -36.64
N SER A 219 11.11 -30.29 -37.10
CA SER A 219 10.91 -29.87 -38.49
C SER A 219 11.74 -30.70 -39.46
N GLY A 220 12.97 -31.05 -39.10
CA GLY A 220 13.80 -31.93 -39.97
C GLY A 220 13.23 -33.32 -40.19
N ASN A 221 12.55 -33.89 -39.19
CA ASN A 221 11.87 -35.17 -39.28
C ASN A 221 10.59 -35.11 -40.12
N ILE A 222 9.93 -33.96 -40.18
CA ILE A 222 8.66 -33.77 -40.94
C ILE A 222 8.96 -33.68 -42.44
N VAL A 223 10.09 -33.12 -42.84
CA VAL A 223 10.46 -33.04 -44.26
C VAL A 223 10.61 -34.44 -44.86
N GLY A 224 11.07 -35.44 -44.10
CA GLY A 224 11.12 -36.86 -44.54
C GLY A 224 9.76 -37.57 -44.52
N ALA A 225 8.79 -37.08 -43.74
CA ALA A 225 7.46 -37.66 -43.58
C ALA A 225 6.41 -37.07 -44.55
N LEU A 226 6.74 -36.03 -45.31
CA LEU A 226 5.85 -35.40 -46.29
C LEU A 226 5.52 -36.28 -47.49
N GLU A 227 6.18 -37.42 -47.64
CA GLU A 227 5.85 -38.42 -48.69
C GLU A 227 4.62 -39.25 -48.35
N GLU A 228 4.15 -39.30 -47.10
CA GLU A 228 2.88 -39.93 -46.70
C GLU A 228 1.92 -38.89 -46.10
N ILE A 229 1.06 -38.33 -46.94
CA ILE A 229 0.01 -37.38 -46.55
C ILE A 229 -1.05 -38.13 -45.73
N ASN A 230 -0.86 -38.19 -44.42
CA ASN A 230 -1.88 -38.65 -43.49
C ASN A 230 -2.30 -37.51 -42.58
N SER A 231 -3.59 -37.38 -42.26
CA SER A 231 -4.20 -36.27 -41.51
C SER A 231 -3.57 -35.98 -40.12
N THR A 232 -2.85 -36.93 -39.56
CA THR A 232 -2.08 -36.81 -38.32
C THR A 232 -0.82 -35.94 -38.46
N SER A 233 -0.33 -35.73 -39.67
CA SER A 233 0.91 -34.93 -39.90
C SER A 233 0.68 -33.43 -39.82
N ILE A 234 -0.54 -32.91 -40.08
CA ILE A 234 -0.86 -31.47 -40.06
C ILE A 234 -0.76 -30.90 -38.65
N GLY A 235 -1.27 -31.62 -37.65
CA GLY A 235 -1.19 -31.18 -36.23
C GLY A 235 0.24 -31.11 -35.73
N VAL A 236 1.08 -32.10 -36.09
CA VAL A 236 2.50 -32.11 -35.72
C VAL A 236 3.25 -30.99 -36.42
N THR A 237 2.98 -30.75 -37.71
CA THR A 237 3.58 -29.63 -38.46
C THR A 237 3.22 -28.28 -37.84
N LEU A 238 1.94 -28.07 -37.51
CA LEU A 238 1.49 -26.84 -36.87
C LEU A 238 2.14 -26.63 -35.50
N ALA A 239 2.22 -27.69 -34.68
CA ALA A 239 2.87 -27.64 -33.36
C ALA A 239 4.36 -27.32 -33.49
N THR A 240 5.05 -27.86 -34.49
CA THR A 240 6.46 -27.61 -34.75
C THR A 240 6.72 -26.18 -35.17
N ILE A 241 5.91 -25.61 -36.04
CA ILE A 241 5.99 -24.20 -36.46
C ILE A 241 5.72 -23.30 -35.25
N ALA A 242 4.68 -23.60 -34.47
CA ALA A 242 4.36 -22.84 -33.27
C ALA A 242 5.52 -22.85 -32.24
N MET A 243 6.12 -24.01 -31.99
CA MET A 243 7.25 -24.17 -31.07
C MET A 243 8.47 -23.37 -31.53
N THR A 244 8.78 -23.40 -32.83
CA THR A 244 9.91 -22.67 -33.42
C THR A 244 9.69 -21.15 -33.31
N LEU A 245 8.47 -20.68 -33.61
CA LEU A 245 8.12 -19.27 -33.51
C LEU A 245 8.14 -18.79 -32.06
N ILE A 246 7.56 -19.53 -31.12
CA ILE A 246 7.58 -19.18 -29.69
C ILE A 246 9.02 -19.14 -29.17
N GLY A 247 9.87 -20.09 -29.57
CA GLY A 247 11.29 -20.10 -29.24
C GLY A 247 12.01 -18.85 -29.74
N LEU A 248 11.78 -18.47 -30.99
CA LEU A 248 12.37 -17.28 -31.60
C LEU A 248 11.90 -15.99 -30.91
N PHE A 249 10.58 -15.87 -30.66
CA PHE A 249 10.03 -14.74 -29.92
C PHE A 249 10.60 -14.62 -28.51
N SER A 250 10.76 -15.72 -27.80
CA SER A 250 11.35 -15.74 -26.46
C SER A 250 12.78 -15.23 -26.44
N ILE A 251 13.59 -15.61 -27.45
CA ILE A 251 14.96 -15.10 -27.61
C ILE A 251 14.96 -13.60 -27.91
N MET A 252 14.07 -13.11 -28.77
CA MET A 252 13.94 -11.68 -29.05
C MET A 252 13.56 -10.88 -27.80
N VAL A 253 12.61 -11.36 -27.03
CA VAL A 253 12.21 -10.72 -25.75
C VAL A 253 13.37 -10.69 -24.78
N ALA A 254 14.14 -11.78 -24.67
CA ALA A 254 15.34 -11.84 -23.81
C ALA A 254 16.37 -10.79 -24.19
N LEU A 255 16.62 -10.58 -25.47
CA LEU A 255 17.56 -9.59 -25.98
C LEU A 255 17.08 -8.15 -25.71
N ILE A 256 15.78 -7.86 -25.94
CA ILE A 256 15.20 -6.55 -25.70
C ILE A 256 15.31 -6.20 -24.21
N LEU A 257 14.90 -7.12 -23.33
CA LEU A 257 14.98 -6.90 -21.87
C LEU A 257 16.42 -6.73 -21.39
N TYR A 258 17.37 -7.46 -21.96
CA TYR A 258 18.79 -7.29 -21.65
C TYR A 258 19.32 -5.90 -22.05
N ILE A 259 18.98 -5.45 -23.27
CA ILE A 259 19.40 -4.13 -23.76
C ILE A 259 18.76 -3.02 -22.91
N MET A 260 17.47 -3.12 -22.62
CA MET A 260 16.76 -2.15 -21.78
C MET A 260 17.34 -2.10 -20.36
N GLY A 261 17.62 -3.26 -19.76
CA GLY A 261 18.25 -3.33 -18.43
C GLY A 261 19.61 -2.63 -18.41
N LYS A 262 20.41 -2.84 -19.44
CA LYS A 262 21.73 -2.19 -19.57
C LYS A 262 21.62 -0.67 -19.79
N GLN A 263 20.62 -0.21 -20.54
CA GLN A 263 20.36 1.22 -20.72
C GLN A 263 19.93 1.89 -19.41
N VAL A 264 19.04 1.25 -18.64
CA VAL A 264 18.61 1.76 -17.32
C VAL A 264 19.79 1.85 -16.36
N GLU A 265 20.65 0.83 -16.30
CA GLU A 265 21.87 0.85 -15.46
C GLU A 265 22.82 1.98 -15.87
N GLN A 266 22.94 2.24 -17.17
CA GLN A 266 23.79 3.31 -17.71
C GLN A 266 23.21 4.71 -17.39
N ILE A 267 21.89 4.87 -17.41
CA ILE A 267 21.21 6.11 -17.02
C ILE A 267 21.33 6.32 -15.51
N GLN A 268 21.11 5.29 -14.70
CA GLN A 268 21.25 5.38 -13.25
C GLN A 268 22.68 5.77 -12.83
N SER A 269 23.71 5.20 -13.47
CA SER A 269 25.09 5.56 -13.17
C SER A 269 25.46 7.02 -13.52
N GLN A 270 24.70 7.67 -14.41
CA GLN A 270 24.86 9.10 -14.72
C GLN A 270 24.20 10.01 -13.67
N TYR A 271 23.22 9.48 -12.91
CA TYR A 271 22.48 10.21 -11.87
C TYR A 271 22.93 9.87 -10.46
N ASP A 272 23.90 8.97 -10.27
CA ASP A 272 24.51 8.74 -8.96
C ASP A 272 25.23 10.03 -8.49
N TRP A 273 24.56 10.76 -7.59
CA TRP A 273 25.16 11.89 -6.89
C TRP A 273 26.34 11.37 -6.07
N PRO A 274 27.48 12.07 -6.14
CA PRO A 274 28.58 11.74 -5.26
C PRO A 274 28.09 11.86 -3.82
N SER A 275 28.16 10.74 -3.08
CA SER A 275 27.90 10.72 -1.65
C SER A 275 28.70 11.84 -1.00
N ARG A 276 28.01 12.78 -0.34
CA ARG A 276 28.67 13.82 0.47
C ARG A 276 29.48 13.10 1.54
N THR A 277 30.80 13.11 1.38
CA THR A 277 31.77 12.83 2.44
C THR A 277 31.74 13.94 3.47
#